data_d703931f30af39e7201a3d6c7ed80d73
#
_entry.id   d703931f30af39e7201a3d6c7ed80d73
#
_cell.length_a   1.000
_cell.length_b   1.000
_cell.length_c   1.000
_cell.angle_alpha   90.00
_cell.angle_beta   90.00
_cell.angle_gamma   90.00
#
_symmetry.space_group_name_H-M   'P 1'
#
loop_
_entity.id
_entity.type
_entity.pdbx_description
1 polymer ?
#
loop_
_entity_poly.entity_id
_entity_poly.type
_entity_poly.pdbx_seq_one_letter_code
_entity_poly.pdbx_strand_id
1 'polypeptide(L)'
;KELDELLEHIELPEITLEDLDGKAHTLNDLTKDGPILLAFLGTGEEPTEHVLNELIEIAEKWNAKDTAMAAVLRTKADLENTTFQKARAAIHNMSLYLDPSDDAPAIAEKMGIDAEKLPLLILALPGNIGGRAYAGYNVGSVGLMLRLMEEAAKA
;
A
#
# COMPACT_ATOMS: atom_id res chain seq x y z
N LYS A 1 8.72 0.53 20.88
CA LYS A 1 7.87 -0.25 21.77
C LYS A 1 6.40 0.06 21.55
N GLU A 2 6.06 1.34 21.58
CA GLU A 2 4.69 1.74 21.28
C GLU A 2 4.27 1.35 19.87
N LEU A 3 5.21 1.40 18.94
CA LEU A 3 4.94 1.01 17.56
C LEU A 3 4.64 -0.48 17.45
N ASP A 4 5.33 -1.32 18.24
CA ASP A 4 5.05 -2.76 18.25
C ASP A 4 3.61 -3.04 18.66
N GLU A 5 3.07 -2.26 19.58
CA GLU A 5 1.70 -2.43 20.07
C GLU A 5 0.66 -2.06 19.01
N LEU A 6 1.03 -1.22 18.05
CA LEU A 6 0.16 -0.80 16.97
C LEU A 6 0.15 -1.78 15.79
N LEU A 7 1.13 -2.70 15.75
CA LEU A 7 1.16 -3.73 14.72
C LEU A 7 0.19 -4.85 15.06
N GLU A 8 -0.69 -5.13 14.15
CA GLU A 8 -1.58 -6.27 14.23
C GLU A 8 -0.95 -7.46 13.52
N HIS A 9 -1.53 -8.64 13.69
CA HIS A 9 -1.03 -9.85 13.04
C HIS A 9 -2.25 -10.63 12.55
N ILE A 10 -2.88 -10.08 11.53
CA ILE A 10 -4.14 -10.62 11.00
C ILE A 10 -3.84 -11.46 9.76
N GLU A 11 -4.27 -12.71 9.77
CA GLU A 11 -4.13 -13.56 8.60
C GLU A 11 -4.99 -13.02 7.47
N LEU A 12 -4.35 -12.73 6.35
CA LEU A 12 -5.03 -12.21 5.17
C LEU A 12 -5.50 -13.36 4.28
N PRO A 13 -6.57 -13.16 3.51
CA PRO A 13 -6.93 -14.15 2.50
C PRO A 13 -5.84 -14.21 1.44
N GLU A 14 -5.72 -15.36 0.80
CA GLU A 14 -4.78 -15.50 -0.29
C GLU A 14 -5.31 -14.73 -1.48
N ILE A 15 -4.53 -13.79 -1.99
CA ILE A 15 -4.93 -12.98 -3.15
C ILE A 15 -3.84 -13.01 -4.21
N THR A 16 -4.25 -12.72 -5.44
CA THR A 16 -3.35 -12.65 -6.59
C THR A 16 -3.57 -11.33 -7.30
N LEU A 17 -2.47 -10.61 -7.52
CA LEU A 17 -2.48 -9.36 -8.29
C LEU A 17 -1.74 -9.62 -9.60
N GLU A 18 -2.05 -8.83 -10.62
CA GLU A 18 -1.33 -8.92 -11.89
C GLU A 18 -0.45 -7.70 -12.08
N ASP A 19 0.79 -7.91 -12.53
CA ASP A 19 1.60 -6.77 -12.93
C ASP A 19 1.15 -6.26 -14.30
N LEU A 20 1.77 -5.19 -14.79
CA LEU A 20 1.32 -4.57 -16.04
C LEU A 20 1.57 -5.43 -17.28
N ASP A 21 2.38 -6.47 -17.15
CA ASP A 21 2.63 -7.44 -18.21
C ASP A 21 1.68 -8.63 -18.16
N GLY A 22 0.75 -8.62 -17.18
CA GLY A 22 -0.23 -9.70 -17.02
C GLY A 22 0.25 -10.87 -16.19
N LYS A 23 1.44 -10.78 -15.59
CA LYS A 23 1.97 -11.85 -14.76
C LYS A 23 1.38 -11.78 -13.36
N ALA A 24 0.99 -12.95 -12.82
CA ALA A 24 0.36 -13.04 -11.50
C ALA A 24 1.40 -13.06 -10.39
N HIS A 25 1.06 -12.39 -9.26
CA HIS A 25 1.90 -12.35 -8.07
C HIS A 25 1.00 -12.50 -6.83
N THR A 26 1.45 -13.31 -5.87
CA THR A 26 0.73 -13.43 -4.59
C THR A 26 1.32 -12.43 -3.59
N LEU A 27 0.62 -12.20 -2.48
CA LEU A 27 1.18 -11.37 -1.41
C LEU A 27 2.46 -11.97 -0.84
N ASN A 28 2.55 -13.29 -0.77
CA ASN A 28 3.78 -13.94 -0.31
C ASN A 28 4.95 -13.62 -1.23
N ASP A 29 4.71 -13.55 -2.54
CA ASP A 29 5.75 -13.15 -3.49
C ASP A 29 6.19 -11.71 -3.24
N LEU A 30 5.22 -10.83 -2.99
CA LEU A 30 5.51 -9.40 -2.83
C LEU A 30 6.23 -9.10 -1.53
N THR A 31 6.00 -9.89 -0.49
CA THR A 31 6.57 -9.65 0.83
C THR A 31 7.73 -10.57 1.19
N LYS A 32 8.23 -11.33 0.22
CA LYS A 32 9.30 -12.31 0.50
C LYS A 32 10.57 -11.65 1.05
N ASP A 33 10.83 -10.41 0.67
CA ASP A 33 12.03 -9.69 1.11
C ASP A 33 11.75 -8.72 2.26
N GLY A 34 10.53 -8.71 2.78
CA GLY A 34 10.16 -7.85 3.90
C GLY A 34 8.77 -7.24 3.74
N PRO A 35 8.39 -6.40 4.71
CA PRO A 35 7.09 -5.72 4.66
C PRO A 35 6.97 -4.80 3.46
N ILE A 36 5.74 -4.64 2.95
CA ILE A 36 5.45 -3.66 1.91
C ILE A 36 4.21 -2.84 2.27
N LEU A 37 4.15 -1.64 1.72
CA LEU A 37 2.94 -0.83 1.77
C LEU A 37 2.11 -1.16 0.53
N LEU A 38 1.01 -1.87 0.75
CA LEU A 38 0.08 -2.23 -0.32
C LEU A 38 -0.99 -1.14 -0.41
N ALA A 39 -1.10 -0.48 -1.55
CA ALA A 39 -2.02 0.65 -1.69
C ALA A 39 -2.94 0.45 -2.89
N PHE A 40 -4.24 0.32 -2.60
CA PHE A 40 -5.27 0.28 -3.65
C PHE A 40 -5.73 1.71 -3.89
N LEU A 41 -5.43 2.25 -5.06
CA LEU A 41 -5.57 3.68 -5.33
C LEU A 41 -6.81 4.01 -6.16
N GLY A 42 -7.46 5.13 -5.80
CA GLY A 42 -8.50 5.73 -6.61
C GLY A 42 -7.97 7.03 -7.21
N THR A 43 -7.08 6.91 -8.20
CA THR A 43 -6.43 8.08 -8.78
C THR A 43 -7.47 9.08 -9.31
N GLY A 44 -7.19 10.36 -9.12
CA GLY A 44 -8.12 11.43 -9.48
C GLY A 44 -9.14 11.76 -8.41
N GLU A 45 -9.31 10.89 -7.41
CA GLU A 45 -10.21 11.16 -6.28
C GLU A 45 -9.44 11.85 -5.17
N GLU A 46 -10.12 12.76 -4.48
CA GLU A 46 -9.48 13.62 -3.49
C GLU A 46 -8.70 12.85 -2.40
N PRO A 47 -9.27 11.82 -1.77
CA PRO A 47 -8.51 11.11 -0.72
C PRO A 47 -7.23 10.48 -1.23
N THR A 48 -7.24 9.90 -2.42
CA THR A 48 -6.03 9.33 -3.01
C THR A 48 -5.02 10.41 -3.33
N GLU A 49 -5.48 11.56 -3.86
CA GLU A 49 -4.58 12.67 -4.16
C GLU A 49 -3.88 13.18 -2.90
N HIS A 50 -4.60 13.27 -1.78
CA HIS A 50 -4.00 13.67 -0.51
C HIS A 50 -2.93 12.69 -0.05
N VAL A 51 -3.20 11.39 -0.13
CA VAL A 51 -2.25 10.37 0.29
C VAL A 51 -1.00 10.40 -0.59
N LEU A 52 -1.18 10.51 -1.91
CA LEU A 52 -0.05 10.56 -2.83
C LEU A 52 0.83 11.79 -2.56
N ASN A 53 0.20 12.95 -2.31
CA ASN A 53 0.96 14.15 -1.99
C ASN A 53 1.73 14.03 -0.68
N GLU A 54 1.14 13.38 0.33
CA GLU A 54 1.87 13.12 1.58
C GLU A 54 3.05 12.19 1.35
N LEU A 55 2.87 11.15 0.54
CA LEU A 55 3.97 10.23 0.23
C LEU A 55 5.12 10.96 -0.46
N ILE A 56 4.79 11.85 -1.41
CA ILE A 56 5.81 12.64 -2.10
C ILE A 56 6.58 13.50 -1.10
N GLU A 57 5.86 14.19 -0.22
CA GLU A 57 6.45 15.07 0.77
C GLU A 57 7.35 14.30 1.75
N ILE A 58 6.88 13.16 2.23
CA ILE A 58 7.65 12.32 3.16
C ILE A 58 8.89 11.76 2.47
N ALA A 59 8.76 11.31 1.22
CA ALA A 59 9.89 10.77 0.48
C ALA A 59 11.01 11.79 0.35
N GLU A 60 10.66 13.05 0.13
CA GLU A 60 11.64 14.13 0.01
C GLU A 60 12.29 14.48 1.34
N LYS A 61 11.50 14.55 2.41
CA LYS A 61 11.98 15.04 3.71
C LYS A 61 12.69 13.97 4.53
N TRP A 62 12.22 12.74 4.46
CA TRP A 62 12.67 11.67 5.36
C TRP A 62 13.49 10.61 4.65
N ASN A 63 13.88 10.87 3.41
CA ASN A 63 14.64 9.93 2.60
C ASN A 63 13.93 8.57 2.48
N ALA A 64 12.63 8.60 2.35
CA ALA A 64 11.81 7.39 2.24
C ALA A 64 11.69 6.92 0.77
N LYS A 65 12.70 7.26 -0.05
CA LYS A 65 12.68 6.98 -1.49
C LYS A 65 12.61 5.50 -1.81
N ASP A 66 13.21 4.69 -0.93
CA ASP A 66 13.31 3.25 -1.14
C ASP A 66 12.20 2.48 -0.41
N THR A 67 11.17 3.19 0.03
CA THR A 67 10.02 2.53 0.65
C THR A 67 9.43 1.50 -0.30
N ALA A 68 9.35 0.25 0.15
CA ALA A 68 8.77 -0.82 -0.65
C ALA A 68 7.26 -0.61 -0.72
N MET A 69 6.76 -0.27 -1.90
CA MET A 69 5.34 0.00 -2.09
C MET A 69 4.80 -0.77 -3.30
N ALA A 70 3.65 -1.38 -3.12
CA ALA A 70 2.91 -2.00 -4.21
C ALA A 70 1.67 -1.17 -4.47
N ALA A 71 1.64 -0.46 -5.59
CA ALA A 71 0.51 0.37 -5.97
C ALA A 71 -0.42 -0.46 -6.85
N VAL A 72 -1.67 -0.61 -6.41
CA VAL A 72 -2.69 -1.35 -7.16
C VAL A 72 -3.62 -0.33 -7.80
N LEU A 73 -3.63 -0.29 -9.13
CA LEU A 73 -4.42 0.65 -9.91
C LEU A 73 -5.73 0.00 -10.34
N ARG A 74 -6.75 0.82 -10.59
CA ARG A 74 -8.02 0.31 -11.10
C ARG A 74 -7.93 -0.06 -12.57
N THR A 75 -7.19 0.74 -13.35
CA THR A 75 -6.95 0.48 -14.76
C THR A 75 -5.58 1.02 -15.14
N LYS A 76 -5.10 0.60 -16.32
CA LYS A 76 -3.81 1.11 -16.84
C LYS A 76 -3.86 2.60 -17.13
N ALA A 77 -5.04 3.17 -17.38
CA ALA A 77 -5.18 4.60 -17.63
C ALA A 77 -4.77 5.43 -16.42
N ASP A 78 -4.82 4.86 -15.21
CA ASP A 78 -4.41 5.56 -13.99
C ASP A 78 -2.93 5.94 -14.01
N LEU A 79 -2.14 5.28 -14.84
CA LEU A 79 -0.72 5.62 -15.00
C LEU A 79 -0.52 7.05 -15.51
N GLU A 80 -1.52 7.63 -16.16
CA GLU A 80 -1.42 8.98 -16.72
C GLU A 80 -1.80 10.07 -15.72
N ASN A 81 -2.26 9.69 -14.54
CA ASN A 81 -2.59 10.68 -13.50
C ASN A 81 -1.33 11.40 -13.05
N THR A 82 -1.39 12.73 -13.08
CA THR A 82 -0.21 13.58 -12.83
C THR A 82 0.35 13.39 -11.42
N THR A 83 -0.52 13.34 -10.41
CA THR A 83 -0.08 13.18 -9.02
C THR A 83 0.55 11.80 -8.83
N PHE A 84 -0.04 10.78 -9.43
CA PHE A 84 0.52 9.42 -9.36
C PHE A 84 1.91 9.37 -9.99
N GLN A 85 2.10 10.04 -11.14
CA GLN A 85 3.40 10.09 -11.79
C GLN A 85 4.46 10.73 -10.90
N LYS A 86 4.09 11.80 -10.17
CA LYS A 86 5.00 12.45 -9.24
C LYS A 86 5.36 11.53 -8.08
N ALA A 87 4.39 10.81 -7.54
CA ALA A 87 4.65 9.87 -6.45
C ALA A 87 5.57 8.75 -6.91
N ARG A 88 5.35 8.26 -8.13
CA ARG A 88 6.17 7.19 -8.70
C ARG A 88 7.61 7.64 -8.91
N ALA A 89 7.80 8.90 -9.27
CA ALA A 89 9.15 9.46 -9.44
C ALA A 89 9.84 9.64 -8.09
N ALA A 90 9.09 9.97 -7.04
CA ALA A 90 9.64 10.23 -5.71
C ALA A 90 9.95 8.93 -4.96
N ILE A 91 9.18 7.87 -5.21
CA ILE A 91 9.32 6.59 -4.51
C ILE A 91 9.92 5.59 -5.47
N HIS A 92 11.21 5.30 -5.31
CA HIS A 92 11.95 4.49 -6.28
C HIS A 92 11.60 3.01 -6.24
N ASN A 93 11.19 2.50 -5.09
CA ASN A 93 10.88 1.09 -4.93
C ASN A 93 9.37 0.86 -4.96
N MET A 94 8.73 1.30 -6.04
CA MET A 94 7.30 1.15 -6.24
C MET A 94 7.04 0.14 -7.36
N SER A 95 6.26 -0.90 -7.06
CA SER A 95 5.79 -1.87 -8.04
C SER A 95 4.34 -1.58 -8.39
N LEU A 96 3.94 -1.89 -9.61
CA LEU A 96 2.60 -1.55 -10.12
C LEU A 96 1.80 -2.79 -10.44
N TYR A 97 0.55 -2.81 -10.01
CA TYR A 97 -0.34 -3.96 -10.17
C TYR A 97 -1.76 -3.54 -10.50
N LEU A 98 -2.52 -4.51 -11.02
CA LEU A 98 -3.96 -4.43 -11.16
C LEU A 98 -4.55 -5.56 -10.30
N ASP A 99 -5.83 -5.42 -9.94
CA ASP A 99 -6.55 -6.40 -9.12
C ASP A 99 -7.72 -6.98 -9.93
N PRO A 100 -7.44 -7.85 -10.92
CA PRO A 100 -8.49 -8.33 -11.83
C PRO A 100 -9.54 -9.20 -11.16
N SER A 101 -9.19 -9.83 -10.04
CA SER A 101 -10.13 -10.67 -9.30
C SER A 101 -10.91 -9.90 -8.25
N ASP A 102 -10.67 -8.59 -8.13
CA ASP A 102 -11.32 -7.72 -7.14
C ASP A 102 -11.17 -8.28 -5.72
N ASP A 103 -9.93 -8.53 -5.34
CA ASP A 103 -9.61 -9.11 -4.03
C ASP A 103 -9.51 -8.07 -2.91
N ALA A 104 -9.49 -6.79 -3.25
CA ALA A 104 -9.38 -5.71 -2.26
C ALA A 104 -10.47 -5.78 -1.18
N PRO A 105 -11.75 -6.04 -1.52
CA PRO A 105 -12.79 -6.13 -0.49
C PRO A 105 -12.53 -7.23 0.54
N ALA A 106 -11.96 -8.37 0.12
CA ALA A 106 -11.68 -9.47 1.05
C ALA A 106 -10.61 -9.07 2.07
N ILE A 107 -9.57 -8.34 1.62
CA ILE A 107 -8.54 -7.84 2.52
C ILE A 107 -9.14 -6.81 3.48
N ALA A 108 -9.92 -5.88 2.93
CA ALA A 108 -10.53 -4.82 3.75
C ALA A 108 -11.42 -5.41 4.85
N GLU A 109 -12.19 -6.43 4.53
CA GLU A 109 -13.05 -7.09 5.51
C GLU A 109 -12.22 -7.70 6.63
N LYS A 110 -11.14 -8.41 6.31
CA LYS A 110 -10.28 -9.01 7.31
C LYS A 110 -9.65 -7.95 8.21
N MET A 111 -9.28 -6.81 7.65
CA MET A 111 -8.63 -5.73 8.40
C MET A 111 -9.63 -4.78 9.08
N GLY A 112 -10.93 -4.97 8.84
CA GLY A 112 -11.96 -4.15 9.47
C GLY A 112 -12.05 -2.74 8.92
N ILE A 113 -11.72 -2.53 7.65
CA ILE A 113 -11.80 -1.22 7.01
C ILE A 113 -12.81 -1.24 5.86
N ASP A 114 -13.22 -0.04 5.43
CA ASP A 114 -14.25 0.11 4.40
C ASP A 114 -13.63 0.02 2.99
N ALA A 115 -13.92 -1.06 2.28
CA ALA A 115 -13.36 -1.31 0.95
C ALA A 115 -13.72 -0.24 -0.08
N GLU A 116 -14.78 0.52 0.15
CA GLU A 116 -15.23 1.52 -0.82
C GLU A 116 -14.54 2.87 -0.67
N LYS A 117 -13.77 3.05 0.40
CA LYS A 117 -13.10 4.32 0.67
C LYS A 117 -11.63 4.26 0.27
N LEU A 118 -11.38 4.38 -1.03
CA LEU A 118 -10.02 4.43 -1.53
C LEU A 118 -9.32 5.73 -1.12
N PRO A 119 -8.00 5.72 -0.92
CA PRO A 119 -7.13 4.55 -1.09
C PRO A 119 -7.23 3.60 0.10
N LEU A 120 -7.00 2.31 -0.15
CA LEU A 120 -6.81 1.35 0.94
C LEU A 120 -5.31 1.19 1.14
N LEU A 121 -4.85 1.50 2.33
CA LEU A 121 -3.44 1.37 2.68
C LEU A 121 -3.29 0.20 3.65
N ILE A 122 -2.58 -0.83 3.24
CA ILE A 122 -2.39 -2.03 4.05
C ILE A 122 -0.89 -2.29 4.20
N LEU A 123 -0.43 -2.37 5.44
CA LEU A 123 0.92 -2.83 5.71
C LEU A 123 0.88 -4.36 5.64
N ALA A 124 1.45 -4.91 4.58
CA ALA A 124 1.51 -6.36 4.37
C ALA A 124 2.85 -6.89 4.87
N LEU A 125 2.79 -7.89 5.73
CA LEU A 125 3.97 -8.51 6.34
C LEU A 125 4.21 -9.90 5.72
N PRO A 126 5.45 -10.39 5.76
CA PRO A 126 5.74 -11.75 5.28
C PRO A 126 4.85 -12.78 5.98
N GLY A 127 4.48 -13.81 5.25
CA GLY A 127 3.59 -14.86 5.78
C GLY A 127 2.12 -14.57 5.57
N ASN A 128 1.80 -13.66 4.67
CA ASN A 128 0.41 -13.32 4.34
C ASN A 128 -0.33 -12.70 5.53
N ILE A 129 0.35 -11.79 6.22
CA ILE A 129 -0.14 -11.15 7.45
C ILE A 129 -0.41 -9.68 7.20
N GLY A 130 -1.54 -9.17 7.73
CA GLY A 130 -1.82 -7.75 7.74
C GLY A 130 -1.39 -7.13 9.06
N GLY A 131 -0.56 -6.10 9.00
CA GLY A 131 -0.03 -5.42 10.19
C GLY A 131 -0.80 -4.18 10.59
N ARG A 132 -1.37 -3.49 9.64
CA ARG A 132 -2.18 -2.29 9.89
C ARG A 132 -2.87 -1.89 8.60
N ALA A 133 -4.03 -1.26 8.71
CA ALA A 133 -4.74 -0.81 7.52
C ALA A 133 -5.55 0.45 7.77
N TYR A 134 -5.66 1.27 6.73
CA TYR A 134 -6.51 2.46 6.74
C TYR A 134 -7.28 2.55 5.43
N ALA A 135 -8.52 3.04 5.51
CA ALA A 135 -9.33 3.31 4.33
C ALA A 135 -9.52 4.82 4.20
N GLY A 136 -9.32 5.35 3.01
CA GLY A 136 -9.44 6.78 2.75
C GLY A 136 -8.24 7.56 3.29
N TYR A 137 -8.38 8.87 3.32
CA TYR A 137 -7.33 9.73 3.86
C TYR A 137 -7.57 9.96 5.36
N ASN A 138 -6.58 9.62 6.16
CA ASN A 138 -6.61 9.82 7.61
C ASN A 138 -5.36 10.60 7.99
N VAL A 139 -5.53 11.72 8.70
CA VAL A 139 -4.43 12.59 9.07
C VAL A 139 -3.38 11.80 9.84
N GLY A 140 -2.13 11.88 9.39
CA GLY A 140 -1.01 11.20 10.04
C GLY A 140 -0.86 9.72 9.72
N SER A 141 -1.80 9.13 8.98
CA SER A 141 -1.77 7.69 8.72
C SER A 141 -0.59 7.26 7.84
N VAL A 142 -0.24 8.06 6.84
CA VAL A 142 0.86 7.72 5.94
C VAL A 142 2.17 7.64 6.71
N GLY A 143 2.47 8.67 7.50
CA GLY A 143 3.69 8.68 8.30
C GLY A 143 3.74 7.53 9.30
N LEU A 144 2.61 7.23 9.93
CA LEU A 144 2.54 6.11 10.85
C LEU A 144 2.80 4.78 10.15
N MET A 145 2.19 4.57 8.98
CA MET A 145 2.40 3.34 8.21
C MET A 145 3.86 3.13 7.86
N LEU A 146 4.55 4.20 7.46
CA LEU A 146 5.96 4.09 7.11
C LEU A 146 6.82 3.77 8.32
N ARG A 147 6.52 4.35 9.48
CA ARG A 147 7.24 4.02 10.72
C ARG A 147 6.97 2.58 11.16
N LEU A 148 5.72 2.12 11.01
CA LEU A 148 5.38 0.74 11.33
C LEU A 148 6.09 -0.24 10.39
N MET A 149 6.25 0.14 9.12
CA MET A 149 6.98 -0.68 8.18
C MET A 149 8.44 -0.83 8.58
N GLU A 150 9.08 0.27 9.01
CA GLU A 150 10.45 0.21 9.52
C GLU A 150 10.55 -0.70 10.75
N GLU A 151 9.58 -0.57 11.65
CA GLU A 151 9.57 -1.38 12.86
C GLU A 151 9.41 -2.87 12.52
N ALA A 152 8.50 -3.19 11.61
CA ALA A 152 8.28 -4.57 11.20
C ALA A 152 9.50 -5.16 10.49
N ALA A 153 10.25 -4.34 9.77
CA ALA A 153 11.43 -4.80 9.04
C ALA A 153 12.58 -5.19 9.96
N LYS A 154 12.56 -4.73 11.23
CA LYS A 154 13.58 -5.08 12.21
C LYS A 154 13.40 -6.48 12.81
N ALA A 155 12.21 -7.04 12.65
CA ALA A 155 11.88 -8.33 13.25
C ALA A 155 12.56 -9.50 12.53
#